data_7860d4f1e7cc9b70a5ff94fcdfc45949
#
_entry.id   7860d4f1e7cc9b70a5ff94fcdfc45949
#
_cell.length_a   1.000
_cell.length_b   1.000
_cell.length_c   1.000
_cell.angle_alpha   90.00
_cell.angle_beta   90.00
_cell.angle_gamma   90.00
#
_symmetry.space_group_name_H-M   'P 1'
#
loop_
_entity.id
_entity.type
_entity.pdbx_description
1 polymer ?
#
loop_
_entity_poly.entity_id
_entity_poly.type
_entity_poly.pdbx_seq_one_letter_code
_entity_poly.pdbx_strand_id
1 'polypeptide(L)'
;FSWFLAYPICGSIGSSWISKYCYKGTLIRGLLVMIIGLGLFFASSYFTVQFPDADIRMGESIIPIGFFIFLLGSFVVGASATILQVVINPYLTACRVKGTQAIKRLAIGGTANSVGTTIAPYFVTGVVFGGLAMEDIQISKLMMPFFALMVTIAVVVFLLMRLSLPDIQGTRVEKGEKLEKSVW
;
A
#
# COMPACT_ATOMS: atom_id res chain seq x y z
N PHE A 1 2.37 -5.63 -13.48
CA PHE A 1 3.16 -6.84 -13.15
C PHE A 1 4.06 -6.62 -11.94
N SER A 2 4.81 -5.52 -11.90
CA SER A 2 5.70 -5.12 -10.80
C SER A 2 5.01 -5.10 -9.43
N TRP A 3 3.76 -4.62 -9.37
CA TRP A 3 2.93 -4.62 -8.18
C TRP A 3 2.69 -6.02 -7.60
N PHE A 4 2.33 -7.00 -8.45
CA PHE A 4 2.04 -8.36 -8.00
C PHE A 4 3.28 -9.12 -7.54
N LEU A 5 4.45 -8.79 -8.06
CA LEU A 5 5.72 -9.38 -7.65
C LEU A 5 6.05 -9.07 -6.17
N ALA A 6 5.53 -7.98 -5.64
CA ALA A 6 5.71 -7.60 -4.24
C ALA A 6 5.01 -8.57 -3.26
N TYR A 7 3.91 -9.24 -3.66
CA TYR A 7 3.13 -10.13 -2.77
C TYR A 7 3.94 -11.29 -2.18
N PRO A 8 4.57 -12.16 -2.98
CA PRO A 8 5.32 -13.28 -2.44
C PRO A 8 6.56 -12.85 -1.65
N ILE A 9 7.19 -11.73 -2.03
CA ILE A 9 8.42 -11.25 -1.39
C ILE A 9 8.09 -10.56 -0.06
N CYS A 10 7.10 -9.67 -0.05
CA CYS A 10 6.85 -8.79 1.10
C CYS A 10 5.84 -9.36 2.11
N GLY A 11 5.09 -10.41 1.74
CA GLY A 11 4.17 -11.08 2.67
C GLY A 11 4.90 -11.69 3.87
N SER A 12 6.03 -12.36 3.66
CA SER A 12 6.89 -12.92 4.71
C SER A 12 7.54 -11.83 5.57
N ILE A 13 7.93 -10.71 4.96
CA ILE A 13 8.48 -9.55 5.66
C ILE A 13 7.43 -8.94 6.59
N GLY A 14 6.18 -8.78 6.11
CA GLY A 14 5.07 -8.27 6.90
C GLY A 14 4.80 -9.10 8.15
N SER A 15 4.76 -10.43 8.03
CA SER A 15 4.57 -11.33 9.17
C SER A 15 5.72 -11.24 10.18
N SER A 16 6.97 -11.15 9.71
CA SER A 16 8.14 -10.95 10.57
C SER A 16 8.12 -9.62 11.31
N TRP A 17 7.61 -8.57 10.68
CA TRP A 17 7.47 -7.26 11.31
C TRP A 17 6.39 -7.25 12.40
N ILE A 18 5.28 -7.98 12.22
CA ILE A 18 4.25 -8.11 13.25
C ILE A 18 4.83 -8.73 14.52
N SER A 19 5.62 -9.80 14.38
CA SER A 19 6.25 -10.46 15.54
C SER A 19 7.29 -9.59 16.25
N LYS A 20 7.92 -8.66 15.53
CA LYS A 20 8.98 -7.78 16.07
C LYS A 20 8.46 -6.45 16.60
N TYR A 21 7.46 -5.85 15.95
CA TYR A 21 7.03 -4.47 16.18
C TYR A 21 5.55 -4.35 16.56
N CYS A 22 4.86 -5.45 16.84
CA CYS A 22 3.43 -5.51 17.03
C CYS A 22 2.61 -4.99 15.84
N TYR A 23 1.30 -5.09 15.91
CA TYR A 23 0.42 -4.71 14.80
C TYR A 23 0.48 -3.20 14.50
N LYS A 24 0.39 -2.34 15.54
CA LYS A 24 0.43 -0.87 15.37
C LYS A 24 1.75 -0.40 14.75
N GLY A 25 2.87 -0.90 15.26
CA GLY A 25 4.19 -0.53 14.75
C GLY A 25 4.41 -0.96 13.31
N THR A 26 3.91 -2.14 12.92
CA THR A 26 4.01 -2.63 11.54
C THR A 26 3.10 -1.86 10.59
N LEU A 27 1.90 -1.47 11.03
CA LEU A 27 0.96 -0.67 10.26
C LEU A 27 1.56 0.71 9.94
N ILE A 28 2.13 1.39 10.92
CA ILE A 28 2.81 2.69 10.71
C ILE A 28 3.97 2.55 9.73
N ARG A 29 4.81 1.52 9.87
CA ARG A 29 5.92 1.27 8.94
C ARG A 29 5.45 0.95 7.53
N GLY A 30 4.38 0.16 7.39
CA GLY A 30 3.77 -0.10 6.10
C GLY A 30 3.33 1.19 5.40
N LEU A 31 2.64 2.08 6.13
CA LEU A 31 2.23 3.37 5.60
C LEU A 31 3.41 4.29 5.24
N LEU A 32 4.50 4.26 6.02
CA LEU A 32 5.72 5.02 5.68
C LEU A 32 6.34 4.50 4.38
N VAL A 33 6.39 3.18 4.18
CA VAL A 33 6.84 2.58 2.90
C VAL A 33 5.93 3.03 1.75
N MET A 34 4.61 3.17 1.98
CA MET A 34 3.69 3.68 0.97
C MET A 34 3.99 5.13 0.59
N ILE A 35 4.32 6.00 1.56
CA ILE A 35 4.73 7.39 1.30
C ILE A 35 5.99 7.42 0.43
N ILE A 36 6.97 6.55 0.70
CA ILE A 36 8.18 6.43 -0.12
C ILE A 36 7.83 6.03 -1.56
N GLY A 37 6.95 5.03 -1.74
CA GLY A 37 6.51 4.58 -3.06
C GLY A 37 5.77 5.67 -3.85
N LEU A 38 4.89 6.42 -3.20
CA LEU A 38 4.21 7.57 -3.81
C LEU A 38 5.20 8.71 -4.13
N GLY A 39 6.21 8.91 -3.29
CA GLY A 39 7.31 9.84 -3.56
C GLY A 39 8.09 9.45 -4.82
N LEU A 40 8.30 8.14 -5.07
CA LEU A 40 8.90 7.65 -6.31
C LEU A 40 7.99 7.89 -7.53
N PHE A 41 6.67 7.77 -7.41
CA PHE A 41 5.75 8.13 -8.49
C PHE A 41 5.81 9.63 -8.81
N PHE A 42 5.83 10.47 -7.78
CA PHE A 42 6.02 11.91 -7.95
C PHE A 42 7.36 12.22 -8.63
N ALA A 43 8.45 11.61 -8.14
CA ALA A 43 9.79 11.78 -8.71
C ALA A 43 9.86 11.29 -10.17
N SER A 44 9.21 10.17 -10.50
CA SER A 44 9.11 9.66 -11.87
C SER A 44 8.43 10.67 -12.80
N SER A 45 7.28 11.20 -12.37
CA SER A 45 6.55 12.20 -13.15
C SER A 45 7.35 13.50 -13.30
N TYR A 46 7.99 13.96 -12.24
CA TYR A 46 8.86 15.14 -12.27
C TYR A 46 10.04 14.95 -13.22
N PHE A 47 10.73 13.80 -13.13
CA PHE A 47 11.88 13.49 -13.96
C PHE A 47 11.52 13.43 -15.45
N THR A 48 10.39 12.79 -15.80
CA THR A 48 9.92 12.69 -17.19
C THR A 48 9.57 14.06 -17.79
N VAL A 49 9.05 14.99 -16.96
CA VAL A 49 8.73 16.36 -17.41
C VAL A 49 9.99 17.20 -17.60
N GLN A 50 10.98 17.06 -16.71
CA GLN A 50 12.22 17.88 -16.77
C GLN A 50 13.22 17.37 -17.79
N PHE A 51 13.25 16.07 -18.05
CA PHE A 51 14.21 15.43 -18.95
C PHE A 51 13.48 14.54 -19.97
N PRO A 52 12.75 15.17 -20.93
CA PRO A 52 11.98 14.42 -21.93
C PRO A 52 12.84 13.57 -22.87
N ASP A 53 14.11 13.94 -23.06
CA ASP A 53 15.06 13.23 -23.95
C ASP A 53 15.92 12.19 -23.21
N ALA A 54 15.66 11.96 -21.92
CA ALA A 54 16.39 10.97 -21.11
C ALA A 54 15.82 9.57 -21.33
N ASP A 55 16.21 8.95 -22.45
CA ASP A 55 15.72 7.67 -22.90
C ASP A 55 16.81 6.60 -22.88
N ILE A 56 16.42 5.37 -22.59
CA ILE A 56 17.27 4.18 -22.74
C ILE A 56 16.79 3.40 -23.97
N ARG A 57 17.68 3.15 -24.92
CA ARG A 57 17.42 2.27 -26.05
C ARG A 57 17.61 0.82 -25.64
N MET A 58 16.52 0.05 -25.62
CA MET A 58 16.56 -1.40 -25.48
C MET A 58 16.10 -2.06 -26.79
N GLY A 59 17.06 -2.39 -27.66
CA GLY A 59 16.77 -2.91 -29.00
C GLY A 59 16.08 -1.87 -29.87
N GLU A 60 14.90 -2.18 -30.39
CA GLU A 60 14.08 -1.28 -31.21
C GLU A 60 13.19 -0.32 -30.41
N SER A 61 13.10 -0.52 -29.09
CA SER A 61 12.23 0.29 -28.22
C SER A 61 13.00 1.37 -27.49
N ILE A 62 12.45 2.59 -27.50
CA ILE A 62 12.96 3.73 -26.74
C ILE A 62 12.10 3.82 -25.46
N ILE A 63 12.72 3.68 -24.29
CA ILE A 63 12.00 3.67 -23.01
C ILE A 63 12.51 4.83 -22.14
N PRO A 64 11.63 5.74 -21.70
CA PRO A 64 12.01 6.84 -20.82
C PRO A 64 12.56 6.32 -19.47
N ILE A 65 13.62 6.94 -18.96
CA ILE A 65 14.18 6.59 -17.64
C ILE A 65 13.15 6.72 -16.54
N GLY A 66 12.25 7.71 -16.64
CA GLY A 66 11.13 7.88 -15.72
C GLY A 66 10.26 6.64 -15.56
N PHE A 67 10.12 5.82 -16.60
CA PHE A 67 9.37 4.56 -16.54
C PHE A 67 9.99 3.54 -15.57
N PHE A 68 11.33 3.47 -15.50
CA PHE A 68 11.98 2.58 -14.52
C PHE A 68 11.78 3.05 -13.08
N ILE A 69 11.82 4.38 -12.87
CA ILE A 69 11.49 4.97 -11.56
C ILE A 69 10.04 4.66 -11.19
N PHE A 70 9.12 4.74 -12.14
CA PHE A 70 7.72 4.38 -11.96
C PHE A 70 7.54 2.89 -11.60
N LEU A 71 8.25 1.99 -12.28
CA LEU A 71 8.22 0.55 -11.96
C LEU A 71 8.73 0.26 -10.56
N LEU A 72 9.80 0.94 -10.14
CA LEU A 72 10.33 0.82 -8.78
C LEU A 72 9.31 1.34 -7.76
N GLY A 73 8.71 2.50 -8.01
CA GLY A 73 7.64 3.06 -7.19
C GLY A 73 6.45 2.11 -7.08
N SER A 74 6.03 1.49 -8.19
CA SER A 74 4.95 0.50 -8.24
C SER A 74 5.27 -0.73 -7.39
N PHE A 75 6.51 -1.22 -7.42
CA PHE A 75 6.94 -2.31 -6.56
C PHE A 75 6.87 -1.93 -5.08
N VAL A 76 7.37 -0.74 -4.72
CA VAL A 76 7.39 -0.25 -3.33
C VAL A 76 5.96 -0.03 -2.79
N VAL A 77 5.06 0.55 -3.58
CA VAL A 77 3.64 0.70 -3.21
C VAL A 77 2.96 -0.66 -3.07
N GLY A 78 3.24 -1.62 -3.97
CA GLY A 78 2.75 -2.99 -3.88
C GLY A 78 3.26 -3.71 -2.62
N ALA A 79 4.53 -3.53 -2.28
CA ALA A 79 5.13 -4.05 -1.05
C ALA A 79 4.43 -3.50 0.21
N SER A 80 4.20 -2.19 0.25
CA SER A 80 3.44 -1.54 1.32
C SER A 80 2.02 -2.09 1.44
N ALA A 81 1.28 -2.18 0.33
CA ALA A 81 -0.08 -2.69 0.31
C ALA A 81 -0.14 -4.13 0.84
N THR A 82 0.83 -4.98 0.47
CA THR A 82 0.95 -6.35 0.97
C THR A 82 1.17 -6.37 2.48
N ILE A 83 2.10 -5.58 3.00
CA ILE A 83 2.38 -5.49 4.43
C ILE A 83 1.12 -5.03 5.18
N LEU A 84 0.42 -4.02 4.69
CA LEU A 84 -0.82 -3.51 5.29
C LEU A 84 -1.92 -4.57 5.32
N GLN A 85 -2.11 -5.34 4.25
CA GLN A 85 -3.10 -6.42 4.21
C GLN A 85 -2.79 -7.53 5.21
N VAL A 86 -1.53 -7.92 5.33
CA VAL A 86 -1.06 -8.93 6.31
C VAL A 86 -1.29 -8.46 7.75
N VAL A 87 -1.25 -7.13 8.00
CA VAL A 87 -1.45 -6.55 9.33
C VAL A 87 -2.92 -6.34 9.66
N ILE A 88 -3.69 -5.73 8.75
CA ILE A 88 -5.04 -5.24 9.02
C ILE A 88 -6.01 -6.38 9.31
N ASN A 89 -5.98 -7.45 8.52
CA ASN A 89 -6.92 -8.57 8.67
C ASN A 89 -6.78 -9.29 10.02
N PRO A 90 -5.58 -9.74 10.45
CA PRO A 90 -5.41 -10.32 11.78
C PRO A 90 -5.69 -9.32 12.91
N TYR A 91 -5.34 -8.04 12.73
CA TYR A 91 -5.61 -7.02 13.73
C TYR A 91 -7.10 -6.86 13.98
N LEU A 92 -7.93 -6.78 12.93
CA LEU A 92 -9.38 -6.69 13.04
C LEU A 92 -9.99 -7.91 13.76
N THR A 93 -9.41 -9.09 13.57
CA THR A 93 -9.88 -10.31 14.27
C THR A 93 -9.42 -10.36 15.72
N ALA A 94 -8.22 -9.92 16.01
CA ALA A 94 -7.61 -9.93 17.34
C ALA A 94 -8.16 -8.85 18.28
N CYS A 95 -8.58 -7.69 17.75
CA CYS A 95 -9.19 -6.63 18.56
C CYS A 95 -10.48 -7.10 19.23
N ARG A 96 -10.49 -7.12 20.56
CA ARG A 96 -11.70 -7.47 21.35
C ARG A 96 -12.54 -6.22 21.56
N VAL A 97 -13.61 -6.05 20.79
CA VAL A 97 -14.60 -4.98 20.98
C VAL A 97 -15.87 -5.60 21.56
N LYS A 98 -16.34 -5.10 22.71
CA LYS A 98 -17.57 -5.58 23.35
C LYS A 98 -18.75 -5.51 22.38
N GLY A 99 -19.53 -6.59 22.30
CA GLY A 99 -20.72 -6.66 21.45
C GLY A 99 -20.48 -6.97 19.98
N THR A 100 -19.24 -7.20 19.53
CA THR A 100 -18.95 -7.57 18.14
C THR A 100 -18.11 -8.84 18.03
N GLN A 101 -18.53 -9.72 17.12
CA GLN A 101 -17.77 -10.93 16.78
C GLN A 101 -16.62 -10.59 15.80
N ALA A 102 -15.53 -11.36 15.85
CA ALA A 102 -14.37 -11.17 14.96
C ALA A 102 -14.76 -11.19 13.48
N ILE A 103 -15.61 -12.13 13.09
CA ILE A 103 -16.11 -12.28 11.72
C ILE A 103 -16.88 -11.03 11.24
N LYS A 104 -17.68 -10.43 12.13
CA LYS A 104 -18.44 -9.21 11.79
C LYS A 104 -17.50 -8.02 11.54
N ARG A 105 -16.45 -7.88 12.32
CA ARG A 105 -15.43 -6.82 12.13
C ARG A 105 -14.68 -7.00 10.83
N LEU A 106 -14.28 -8.23 10.50
CA LEU A 106 -13.63 -8.56 9.24
C LEU A 106 -14.54 -8.30 8.04
N ALA A 107 -15.83 -8.66 8.13
CA ALA A 107 -16.82 -8.41 7.10
C ALA A 107 -17.01 -6.90 6.86
N ILE A 108 -17.10 -6.09 7.92
CA ILE A 108 -17.20 -4.62 7.80
C ILE A 108 -15.95 -4.06 7.10
N GLY A 109 -14.75 -4.51 7.49
CA GLY A 109 -13.50 -4.10 6.84
C GLY A 109 -13.46 -4.47 5.36
N GLY A 110 -13.88 -5.69 5.01
CA GLY A 110 -13.97 -6.16 3.64
C GLY A 110 -14.99 -5.37 2.81
N THR A 111 -16.16 -5.07 3.38
CA THR A 111 -17.18 -4.24 2.73
C THR A 111 -16.65 -2.82 2.47
N ALA A 112 -16.01 -2.20 3.46
CA ALA A 112 -15.41 -0.87 3.30
C ALA A 112 -14.34 -0.87 2.19
N ASN A 113 -13.50 -1.90 2.13
CA ASN A 113 -12.52 -2.06 1.05
C ASN A 113 -13.19 -2.19 -0.32
N SER A 114 -14.25 -3.00 -0.45
CA SER A 114 -14.98 -3.18 -1.71
C SER A 114 -15.66 -1.90 -2.17
N VAL A 115 -16.26 -1.15 -1.26
CA VAL A 115 -16.84 0.16 -1.56
C VAL A 115 -15.76 1.13 -2.03
N GLY A 116 -14.61 1.18 -1.32
CA GLY A 116 -13.48 2.03 -1.69
C GLY A 116 -12.94 1.71 -3.08
N THR A 117 -12.72 0.44 -3.40
CA THR A 117 -12.22 0.02 -4.71
C THR A 117 -13.21 0.28 -5.85
N THR A 118 -14.50 0.24 -5.57
CA THR A 118 -15.54 0.57 -6.56
C THR A 118 -15.62 2.07 -6.83
N ILE A 119 -15.49 2.91 -5.78
CA ILE A 119 -15.59 4.36 -5.91
C ILE A 119 -14.28 4.98 -6.45
N ALA A 120 -13.13 4.39 -6.14
CA ALA A 120 -11.83 4.94 -6.49
C ALA A 120 -11.65 5.29 -7.98
N PRO A 121 -12.02 4.44 -8.97
CA PRO A 121 -11.91 4.79 -10.38
C PRO A 121 -12.73 6.04 -10.75
N TYR A 122 -13.96 6.14 -10.25
CA TYR A 122 -14.83 7.30 -10.51
C TYR A 122 -14.27 8.58 -9.89
N PHE A 123 -13.73 8.49 -8.68
CA PHE A 123 -13.07 9.61 -8.04
C PHE A 123 -11.83 10.07 -8.82
N VAL A 124 -11.00 9.13 -9.26
CA VAL A 124 -9.79 9.43 -10.02
C VAL A 124 -10.14 10.06 -11.37
N THR A 125 -11.04 9.47 -12.13
CA THR A 125 -11.41 9.99 -13.45
C THR A 125 -12.18 11.31 -13.37
N GLY A 126 -13.13 11.44 -12.44
CA GLY A 126 -13.99 12.60 -12.33
C GLY A 126 -13.36 13.78 -11.60
N VAL A 127 -12.69 13.53 -10.47
CA VAL A 127 -12.16 14.60 -9.60
C VAL A 127 -10.70 14.89 -9.92
N VAL A 128 -9.85 13.84 -10.04
CA VAL A 128 -8.42 14.04 -10.25
C VAL A 128 -8.11 14.45 -11.68
N PHE A 129 -8.75 13.83 -12.66
CA PHE A 129 -8.54 14.14 -14.08
C PHE A 129 -9.60 15.07 -14.67
N GLY A 130 -10.59 15.49 -13.88
CA GLY A 130 -11.61 16.44 -14.33
C GLY A 130 -12.45 15.94 -15.50
N GLY A 131 -12.60 14.61 -15.65
CA GLY A 131 -13.35 13.98 -16.75
C GLY A 131 -12.64 14.01 -18.11
N LEU A 132 -11.35 14.37 -18.16
CA LEU A 132 -10.56 14.30 -19.40
C LEU A 132 -10.43 12.86 -19.90
N ALA A 133 -10.43 12.67 -21.24
CA ALA A 133 -10.10 11.40 -21.84
C ALA A 133 -8.66 10.99 -21.48
N MET A 134 -8.40 9.69 -21.35
CA MET A 134 -7.07 9.20 -20.95
C MET A 134 -5.95 9.64 -21.92
N GLU A 135 -6.29 9.88 -23.17
CA GLU A 135 -5.36 10.35 -24.21
C GLU A 135 -4.90 11.80 -24.01
N ASP A 136 -5.70 12.62 -23.29
CA ASP A 136 -5.41 14.03 -23.02
C ASP A 136 -4.70 14.27 -21.68
N ILE A 137 -4.41 13.20 -20.92
CA ILE A 137 -3.77 13.31 -19.61
C ILE A 137 -2.26 13.50 -19.78
N GLN A 138 -1.81 14.72 -19.57
CA GLN A 138 -0.39 15.02 -19.50
C GLN A 138 0.24 14.49 -18.21
N ILE A 139 1.46 13.97 -18.30
CA ILE A 139 2.23 13.43 -17.15
C ILE A 139 2.38 14.47 -16.03
N SER A 140 2.50 15.75 -16.38
CA SER A 140 2.58 16.86 -15.43
C SER A 140 1.34 16.97 -14.51
N LYS A 141 0.16 16.56 -14.99
CA LYS A 141 -1.07 16.56 -14.20
C LYS A 141 -1.13 15.46 -13.14
N LEU A 142 -0.31 14.40 -13.28
CA LEU A 142 -0.21 13.31 -12.31
C LEU A 142 0.53 13.71 -11.03
N MET A 143 1.36 14.74 -11.07
CA MET A 143 2.16 15.18 -9.91
C MET A 143 1.28 15.61 -8.74
N MET A 144 0.24 16.40 -9.02
CA MET A 144 -0.69 16.89 -7.97
C MET A 144 -1.43 15.76 -7.24
N PRO A 145 -2.05 14.79 -7.95
CA PRO A 145 -2.68 13.64 -7.30
C PRO A 145 -1.72 12.81 -6.44
N PHE A 146 -0.51 12.53 -6.91
CA PHE A 146 0.46 11.78 -6.12
C PHE A 146 0.88 12.53 -4.86
N PHE A 147 1.08 13.85 -4.96
CA PHE A 147 1.37 14.69 -3.81
C PHE A 147 0.19 14.72 -2.82
N ALA A 148 -1.03 14.89 -3.31
CA ALA A 148 -2.23 14.89 -2.47
C ALA A 148 -2.43 13.55 -1.73
N LEU A 149 -2.21 12.42 -2.41
CA LEU A 149 -2.24 11.09 -1.78
C LEU A 149 -1.16 10.94 -0.71
N MET A 150 0.05 11.40 -1.00
CA MET A 150 1.17 11.35 -0.04
C MET A 150 0.86 12.16 1.23
N VAL A 151 0.30 13.36 1.09
CA VAL A 151 -0.15 14.20 2.22
C VAL A 151 -1.28 13.50 2.99
N THR A 152 -2.25 12.93 2.29
CA THR A 152 -3.37 12.20 2.93
C THR A 152 -2.85 11.04 3.77
N ILE A 153 -1.94 10.24 3.26
CA ILE A 153 -1.34 9.13 4.01
C ILE A 153 -0.50 9.63 5.17
N ALA A 154 0.24 10.73 5.01
CA ALA A 154 0.99 11.35 6.10
C ALA A 154 0.07 11.80 7.25
N VAL A 155 -1.10 12.38 6.93
CA VAL A 155 -2.13 12.73 7.93
C VAL A 155 -2.65 11.47 8.64
N VAL A 156 -2.93 10.40 7.89
CA VAL A 156 -3.36 9.12 8.47
C VAL A 156 -2.30 8.55 9.41
N VAL A 157 -1.03 8.58 9.03
CA VAL A 157 0.09 8.16 9.90
C VAL A 157 0.12 8.98 11.17
N PHE A 158 0.01 10.30 11.05
CA PHE A 158 -0.01 11.20 12.20
C PHE A 158 -1.18 10.89 13.15
N LEU A 159 -2.38 10.68 12.62
CA LEU A 159 -3.55 10.31 13.40
C LEU A 159 -3.35 8.95 14.11
N LEU A 160 -2.81 7.94 13.42
CA LEU A 160 -2.52 6.64 14.00
C LEU A 160 -1.48 6.69 15.10
N MET A 161 -0.50 7.58 14.99
CA MET A 161 0.48 7.81 16.05
C MET A 161 -0.16 8.42 17.30
N ARG A 162 -1.15 9.30 17.12
CA ARG A 162 -1.89 9.96 18.21
C ARG A 162 -2.94 9.07 18.85
N LEU A 163 -3.53 8.12 18.09
CA LEU A 163 -4.52 7.20 18.61
C LEU A 163 -3.86 6.14 19.51
N SER A 164 -4.43 5.95 20.70
CA SER A 164 -4.08 4.85 21.61
C SER A 164 -4.73 3.55 21.13
N LEU A 165 -4.24 3.00 20.02
CA LEU A 165 -4.67 1.68 19.56
C LEU A 165 -4.12 0.60 20.51
N PRO A 166 -4.92 -0.43 20.87
CA PRO A 166 -4.45 -1.52 21.72
C PRO A 166 -3.26 -2.24 21.05
N ASP A 167 -2.14 -2.30 21.78
CA ASP A 167 -0.95 -3.04 21.37
C ASP A 167 -1.21 -4.54 21.55
N ILE A 168 -1.69 -5.17 20.50
CA ILE A 168 -1.85 -6.62 20.44
C ILE A 168 -0.54 -7.18 19.89
N GLN A 169 0.14 -8.00 20.67
CA GLN A 169 1.31 -8.74 20.21
C GLN A 169 0.84 -9.85 19.26
N GLY A 170 1.47 -9.95 18.09
CA GLY A 170 1.30 -11.11 17.21
C GLY A 170 1.76 -12.37 17.94
N THR A 171 1.00 -13.45 17.85
CA THR A 171 1.38 -14.75 18.42
C THR A 171 2.73 -15.14 17.82
N ARG A 172 3.77 -15.15 18.65
CA ARG A 172 5.10 -15.63 18.26
C ARG A 172 4.98 -17.14 18.15
N VAL A 173 4.94 -17.65 16.94
CA VAL A 173 5.14 -19.10 16.75
C VAL A 173 6.59 -19.35 17.12
N GLU A 174 6.84 -19.96 18.29
CA GLU A 174 8.17 -20.40 18.66
C GLU A 174 8.66 -21.41 17.61
N LYS A 175 9.85 -21.17 17.09
CA LYS A 175 10.53 -22.11 16.21
C LYS A 175 10.73 -23.42 16.99
N GLY A 176 9.82 -24.37 16.81
CA GLY A 176 9.89 -25.67 17.51
C GLY A 176 8.53 -26.25 17.93
N GLU A 177 7.49 -25.46 17.96
CA GLU A 177 6.15 -25.99 18.23
C GLU A 177 5.69 -26.80 17.00
N LYS A 178 5.81 -28.12 17.10
CA LYS A 178 5.23 -29.04 16.14
C LYS A 178 3.73 -28.78 16.15
N LEU A 179 3.19 -28.32 15.03
CA LEU A 179 1.75 -28.29 14.81
C LEU A 179 1.21 -29.66 15.20
N GLU A 180 0.48 -29.71 16.30
CA GLU A 180 -0.22 -30.91 16.71
C GLU A 180 -1.10 -31.35 15.55
N LYS A 181 -0.82 -32.56 15.04
CA LYS A 181 -1.60 -33.19 13.99
C LYS A 181 -2.96 -33.63 14.56
N SER A 182 -3.78 -32.75 14.95
CA SER A 182 -5.13 -33.11 15.41
C SER A 182 -6.15 -32.07 14.97
N VAL A 183 -6.37 -31.94 13.69
CA VAL A 183 -7.68 -31.49 13.16
C VAL A 183 -7.82 -32.02 11.73
N TRP A 184 -8.09 -33.31 11.63
CA TRP A 184 -8.82 -33.91 10.48
C TRP A 184 -9.66 -35.04 11.02
#